data_04a7fbc89df42e5ef6af5a4c8e69aaad
#
_entry.id   04a7fbc89df42e5ef6af5a4c8e69aaad
#
_cell.length_a   1.000
_cell.length_b   1.000
_cell.length_c   1.000
_cell.angle_alpha   90.00
_cell.angle_beta   90.00
_cell.angle_gamma   90.00
#
_symmetry.space_group_name_H-M   'P 1'
#
loop_
_entity.id
_entity.type
_entity.pdbx_description
1 polymer ?
#
loop_
_entity_poly.entity_id
_entity_poly.type
_entity_poly.pdbx_seq_one_letter_code
_entity_poly.pdbx_strand_id
1 'polypeptide(L)'
;EICAEECGDVMTIISGVNCENTAESIEMAKEAKEAGADGILLMPPHMWLRFGMNPDAPFEYVKDVAEGADIDIIIHLYPATSKAFYPVETLIKMCKEIDHVKCIKMGTRVTSIYEHDVRLLRQECPDISLITCHDETLCVSWFPGMDGALIGFAGCVPEIICPAREVFANPDKHTLKEAQDWSDRIYHISQAIY
;
A
#
# COMPACT_ATOMS: atom_id res chain seq x y z
N GLU A 1 -16.37 3.86 11.42
CA GLU A 1 -16.97 4.14 12.74
C GLU A 1 -16.79 2.94 13.66
N ILE A 2 -17.46 1.79 13.44
CA ILE A 2 -17.35 0.60 14.31
C ILE A 2 -15.90 0.17 14.54
N CYS A 3 -15.06 0.10 13.50
CA CYS A 3 -13.65 -0.27 13.65
C CYS A 3 -12.88 0.74 14.52
N ALA A 4 -13.17 2.03 14.36
CA ALA A 4 -12.54 3.08 15.18
C ALA A 4 -12.97 2.99 16.64
N GLU A 5 -14.24 2.68 16.89
CA GLU A 5 -14.77 2.49 18.26
C GLU A 5 -14.19 1.25 18.96
N GLU A 6 -14.04 0.14 18.22
CA GLU A 6 -13.62 -1.15 18.80
C GLU A 6 -12.09 -1.33 18.85
N CYS A 7 -11.35 -0.71 17.95
CA CYS A 7 -9.92 -0.99 17.76
C CYS A 7 -9.04 0.27 17.66
N GLY A 8 -9.62 1.48 17.60
CA GLY A 8 -8.85 2.70 17.33
C GLY A 8 -7.84 3.08 18.41
N ASP A 9 -7.97 2.54 19.62
CA ASP A 9 -7.01 2.72 20.71
C ASP A 9 -5.75 1.81 20.59
N VAL A 10 -5.82 0.76 19.77
CA VAL A 10 -4.75 -0.24 19.61
C VAL A 10 -4.26 -0.42 18.17
N MET A 11 -5.00 0.10 17.19
CA MET A 11 -4.69 -0.07 15.76
C MET A 11 -4.92 1.24 14.99
N THR A 12 -4.07 1.50 14.00
CA THR A 12 -4.31 2.56 13.02
C THR A 12 -5.45 2.15 12.07
N ILE A 13 -6.45 3.00 11.95
CA ILE A 13 -7.64 2.74 11.13
C ILE A 13 -7.49 3.41 9.78
N ILE A 14 -7.48 2.61 8.73
CA ILE A 14 -7.36 3.08 7.34
C ILE A 14 -8.66 2.79 6.57
N SER A 15 -9.26 3.82 6.00
CA SER A 15 -10.46 3.70 5.16
C SER A 15 -10.11 3.72 3.67
N GLY A 16 -10.75 2.87 2.86
CA GLY A 16 -10.60 2.89 1.41
C GLY A 16 -11.39 4.05 0.77
N VAL A 17 -10.74 4.83 -0.09
CA VAL A 17 -11.37 5.86 -0.92
C VAL A 17 -11.22 5.47 -2.38
N ASN A 18 -12.34 5.18 -3.03
CA ASN A 18 -12.41 4.66 -4.39
C ASN A 18 -13.54 5.34 -5.17
N CYS A 19 -13.25 6.52 -5.72
CA CYS A 19 -14.20 7.34 -6.46
C CYS A 19 -13.70 7.64 -7.88
N GLU A 20 -14.61 8.12 -8.73
CA GLU A 20 -14.28 8.40 -10.14
C GLU A 20 -13.80 9.85 -10.37
N ASN A 21 -13.91 10.72 -9.39
CA ASN A 21 -13.45 12.10 -9.49
C ASN A 21 -12.92 12.64 -8.15
N THR A 22 -12.16 13.72 -8.23
CA THR A 22 -11.49 14.36 -7.10
C THR A 22 -12.48 14.85 -6.03
N ALA A 23 -13.58 15.47 -6.45
CA ALA A 23 -14.55 16.03 -5.51
C ALA A 23 -15.21 14.94 -4.64
N GLU A 24 -15.65 13.85 -5.24
CA GLU A 24 -16.19 12.69 -4.50
C GLU A 24 -15.13 12.04 -3.59
N SER A 25 -13.88 11.97 -4.05
CA SER A 25 -12.77 11.44 -3.24
C SER A 25 -12.50 12.30 -2.01
N ILE A 26 -12.57 13.62 -2.13
CA ILE A 26 -12.43 14.55 -1.01
C ILE A 26 -13.59 14.36 0.00
N GLU A 27 -14.81 14.29 -0.47
CA GLU A 27 -15.97 14.09 0.41
C GLU A 27 -15.90 12.74 1.14
N MET A 28 -15.61 11.64 0.43
CA MET A 28 -15.45 10.32 1.05
C MET A 28 -14.28 10.29 2.05
N ALA A 29 -13.19 10.99 1.77
CA ALA A 29 -12.05 11.11 2.68
C ALA A 29 -12.41 11.89 3.96
N LYS A 30 -13.22 12.96 3.85
CA LYS A 30 -13.74 13.69 5.00
C LYS A 30 -14.68 12.83 5.85
N GLU A 31 -15.60 12.10 5.21
CA GLU A 31 -16.49 11.16 5.89
C GLU A 31 -15.70 10.09 6.65
N ALA A 32 -14.62 9.57 6.03
CA ALA A 32 -13.73 8.61 6.69
C ALA A 32 -13.05 9.21 7.93
N LYS A 33 -12.53 10.44 7.83
CA LYS A 33 -11.94 11.19 8.95
C LYS A 33 -12.93 11.41 10.08
N GLU A 34 -14.15 11.87 9.76
CA GLU A 34 -15.23 12.08 10.72
C GLU A 34 -15.66 10.78 11.41
N ALA A 35 -15.58 9.65 10.70
CA ALA A 35 -15.86 8.31 11.23
C ALA A 35 -14.71 7.72 12.06
N GLY A 36 -13.61 8.46 12.27
CA GLY A 36 -12.48 8.07 13.11
C GLY A 36 -11.37 7.32 12.38
N ALA A 37 -11.25 7.45 11.06
CA ALA A 37 -10.07 6.93 10.33
C ALA A 37 -8.87 7.84 10.56
N ASP A 38 -7.70 7.24 10.80
CA ASP A 38 -6.41 7.92 10.93
C ASP A 38 -5.82 8.28 9.55
N GLY A 39 -6.20 7.53 8.52
CA GLY A 39 -5.74 7.73 7.16
C GLY A 39 -6.64 7.04 6.13
N ILE A 40 -6.33 7.27 4.87
CA ILE A 40 -7.05 6.66 3.75
C ILE A 40 -6.14 5.86 2.83
N LEU A 41 -6.67 4.78 2.26
CA LEU A 41 -6.09 4.11 1.09
C LEU A 41 -6.72 4.72 -0.15
N LEU A 42 -6.00 5.61 -0.81
CA LEU A 42 -6.50 6.32 -1.99
C LEU A 42 -6.22 5.54 -3.26
N MET A 43 -7.28 5.16 -3.95
CA MET A 43 -7.23 4.42 -5.21
C MET A 43 -7.28 5.38 -6.40
N PRO A 44 -6.59 5.06 -7.51
CA PRO A 44 -6.77 5.81 -8.74
C PRO A 44 -8.20 5.64 -9.28
N PRO A 45 -8.81 6.67 -9.90
CA PRO A 45 -10.10 6.56 -10.57
C PRO A 45 -10.13 5.40 -11.58
N HIS A 46 -11.18 4.60 -11.58
CA HIS A 46 -11.30 3.43 -12.47
C HIS A 46 -11.33 3.80 -13.95
N MET A 47 -11.78 5.01 -14.28
CA MET A 47 -11.73 5.50 -15.64
C MET A 47 -10.32 5.51 -16.23
N TRP A 48 -9.30 5.72 -15.39
CA TRP A 48 -7.91 5.66 -15.82
C TRP A 48 -7.47 4.27 -16.27
N LEU A 49 -8.01 3.22 -15.69
CA LEU A 49 -7.76 1.84 -16.13
C LEU A 49 -8.20 1.63 -17.58
N ARG A 50 -9.28 2.27 -17.99
CA ARG A 50 -9.84 2.12 -19.35
C ARG A 50 -9.23 3.08 -20.34
N PHE A 51 -9.14 4.35 -19.99
CA PHE A 51 -8.81 5.43 -20.93
C PHE A 51 -7.36 5.93 -20.78
N GLY A 52 -6.69 5.56 -19.71
CA GLY A 52 -5.42 6.18 -19.32
C GLY A 52 -5.65 7.53 -18.64
N MET A 53 -4.56 8.23 -18.39
CA MET A 53 -4.55 9.51 -17.69
C MET A 53 -3.51 10.43 -18.30
N ASN A 54 -3.67 11.74 -18.07
CA ASN A 54 -2.61 12.70 -18.34
C ASN A 54 -1.44 12.46 -17.36
N PRO A 55 -0.18 12.59 -17.76
CA PRO A 55 0.98 12.39 -16.88
C PRO A 55 0.96 13.17 -15.56
N ASP A 56 0.39 14.37 -15.55
CA ASP A 56 0.31 15.20 -14.34
C ASP A 56 -0.91 14.86 -13.44
N ALA A 57 -1.93 14.19 -13.99
CA ALA A 57 -3.18 13.92 -13.29
C ALA A 57 -3.01 13.16 -11.97
N PRO A 58 -2.12 12.15 -11.84
CA PRO A 58 -1.93 11.46 -10.57
C PRO A 58 -1.46 12.37 -9.44
N PHE A 59 -0.51 13.25 -9.73
CA PHE A 59 0.02 14.18 -8.73
C PHE A 59 -1.04 15.18 -8.27
N GLU A 60 -1.73 15.83 -9.22
CA GLU A 60 -2.79 16.80 -8.92
C GLU A 60 -3.93 16.13 -8.13
N TYR A 61 -4.35 14.93 -8.53
CA TYR A 61 -5.39 14.18 -7.82
C TYR A 61 -5.04 13.89 -6.37
N VAL A 62 -3.85 13.35 -6.11
CA VAL A 62 -3.41 13.02 -4.74
C VAL A 62 -3.26 14.30 -3.91
N LYS A 63 -2.70 15.35 -4.50
CA LYS A 63 -2.54 16.66 -3.85
C LYS A 63 -3.88 17.29 -3.48
N ASP A 64 -4.82 17.36 -4.41
CA ASP A 64 -6.14 17.95 -4.18
C ASP A 64 -6.91 17.20 -3.09
N VAL A 65 -6.83 15.85 -3.07
CA VAL A 65 -7.47 15.03 -2.02
C VAL A 65 -6.80 15.28 -0.67
N ALA A 66 -5.47 15.33 -0.62
CA ALA A 66 -4.72 15.62 0.59
C ALA A 66 -5.09 16.98 1.19
N GLU A 67 -5.05 18.03 0.39
CA GLU A 67 -5.38 19.39 0.80
C GLU A 67 -6.87 19.54 1.14
N GLY A 68 -7.75 18.89 0.36
CA GLY A 68 -9.19 19.01 0.53
C GLY A 68 -9.76 18.29 1.77
N ALA A 69 -9.17 17.16 2.15
CA ALA A 69 -9.62 16.34 3.27
C ALA A 69 -8.76 16.49 4.53
N ASP A 70 -7.52 16.95 4.41
CA ASP A 70 -6.56 17.10 5.52
C ASP A 70 -6.44 15.79 6.33
N ILE A 71 -6.09 14.69 5.64
CA ILE A 71 -5.95 13.34 6.19
C ILE A 71 -4.76 12.63 5.55
N ASP A 72 -4.08 11.75 6.30
CA ASP A 72 -2.94 10.99 5.81
C ASP A 72 -3.34 9.95 4.76
N ILE A 73 -2.47 9.78 3.76
CA ILE A 73 -2.74 9.00 2.55
C ILE A 73 -1.77 7.83 2.41
N ILE A 74 -2.33 6.65 2.17
CA ILE A 74 -1.65 5.51 1.55
C ILE A 74 -1.98 5.53 0.06
N ILE A 75 -1.00 5.73 -0.80
CA ILE A 75 -1.20 5.64 -2.25
C ILE A 75 -1.37 4.17 -2.64
N HIS A 76 -2.46 3.82 -3.32
CA HIS A 76 -2.60 2.50 -3.93
C HIS A 76 -1.99 2.50 -5.33
N LEU A 77 -0.76 2.01 -5.46
CA LEU A 77 -0.12 1.83 -6.76
C LEU A 77 -0.69 0.61 -7.47
N TYR A 78 -1.30 0.82 -8.63
CA TYR A 78 -1.80 -0.26 -9.48
C TYR A 78 -0.65 -0.95 -10.24
N PRO A 79 -0.88 -2.17 -10.78
CA PRO A 79 0.14 -2.90 -11.56
C PRO A 79 0.72 -2.08 -12.71
N ALA A 80 2.00 -2.23 -12.98
CA ALA A 80 2.71 -1.54 -14.06
C ALA A 80 2.14 -1.82 -15.46
N THR A 81 1.37 -2.90 -15.60
CA THR A 81 0.65 -3.24 -16.84
C THR A 81 -0.67 -2.50 -17.00
N SER A 82 -1.11 -1.77 -15.97
CA SER A 82 -2.35 -0.98 -16.02
C SER A 82 -2.10 0.42 -16.56
N LYS A 83 -3.11 1.03 -17.17
CA LYS A 83 -3.04 2.43 -17.60
C LYS A 83 -3.12 3.43 -16.44
N ALA A 84 -3.43 2.97 -15.24
CA ALA A 84 -3.49 3.76 -14.00
C ALA A 84 -2.24 3.56 -13.11
N PHE A 85 -1.17 3.03 -13.66
CA PHE A 85 0.12 2.92 -12.98
C PHE A 85 0.81 4.29 -12.88
N TYR A 86 1.36 4.59 -11.72
CA TYR A 86 2.13 5.82 -11.51
C TYR A 86 3.63 5.51 -11.65
N PRO A 87 4.37 6.22 -12.54
CA PRO A 87 5.82 6.11 -12.61
C PRO A 87 6.50 6.41 -11.27
N VAL A 88 7.62 5.78 -11.00
CA VAL A 88 8.33 5.94 -9.72
C VAL A 88 8.75 7.40 -9.46
N GLU A 89 9.08 8.14 -10.50
CA GLU A 89 9.40 9.58 -10.41
C GLU A 89 8.19 10.39 -9.91
N THR A 90 6.99 10.04 -10.35
CA THR A 90 5.74 10.66 -9.88
C THR A 90 5.49 10.31 -8.40
N LEU A 91 5.73 9.06 -7.99
CA LEU A 91 5.62 8.65 -6.60
C LEU A 91 6.62 9.39 -5.71
N ILE A 92 7.87 9.52 -6.13
CA ILE A 92 8.89 10.29 -5.41
C ILE A 92 8.48 11.75 -5.26
N LYS A 93 7.95 12.36 -6.34
CA LYS A 93 7.44 13.73 -6.29
C LYS A 93 6.30 13.87 -5.29
N MET A 94 5.32 12.95 -5.29
CA MET A 94 4.22 12.93 -4.31
C MET A 94 4.74 12.83 -2.88
N CYS A 95 5.67 11.92 -2.62
CA CYS A 95 6.25 11.72 -1.30
C CYS A 95 7.02 12.95 -0.78
N LYS A 96 7.64 13.72 -1.66
CA LYS A 96 8.45 14.90 -1.29
C LYS A 96 7.64 16.19 -1.18
N GLU A 97 6.55 16.32 -1.92
CA GLU A 97 5.81 17.57 -2.07
C GLU A 97 4.42 17.55 -1.41
N ILE A 98 3.92 16.38 -0.98
CA ILE A 98 2.60 16.24 -0.35
C ILE A 98 2.79 15.64 1.04
N ASP A 99 2.73 16.49 2.07
CA ASP A 99 3.01 16.11 3.45
C ASP A 99 2.12 14.99 3.99
N HIS A 100 0.90 14.86 3.49
CA HIS A 100 -0.03 13.79 3.87
C HIS A 100 0.27 12.43 3.25
N VAL A 101 1.16 12.31 2.28
CA VAL A 101 1.58 11.01 1.75
C VAL A 101 2.53 10.34 2.75
N LYS A 102 2.07 9.28 3.41
CA LYS A 102 2.82 8.54 4.44
C LYS A 102 3.21 7.14 4.03
N CYS A 103 2.50 6.57 3.06
CA CYS A 103 2.71 5.19 2.69
C CYS A 103 2.36 4.95 1.21
N ILE A 104 3.02 3.97 0.60
CA ILE A 104 2.67 3.45 -0.73
C ILE A 104 2.40 1.96 -0.62
N LYS A 105 1.22 1.53 -1.07
CA LYS A 105 0.89 0.13 -1.31
C LYS A 105 1.34 -0.27 -2.70
N MET A 106 2.44 -1.02 -2.77
CA MET A 106 3.11 -1.41 -4.00
C MET A 106 2.37 -2.55 -4.71
N GLY A 107 1.70 -2.24 -5.82
CA GLY A 107 0.84 -3.18 -6.56
C GLY A 107 1.46 -3.74 -7.84
N THR A 108 2.67 -3.35 -8.23
CA THR A 108 3.28 -3.86 -9.45
C THR A 108 3.72 -5.31 -9.31
N ARG A 109 3.36 -6.17 -10.26
CA ARG A 109 3.65 -7.63 -10.27
C ARG A 109 4.83 -8.00 -11.16
N VAL A 110 5.41 -7.03 -11.83
CA VAL A 110 6.64 -7.22 -12.61
C VAL A 110 7.83 -7.07 -11.67
N THR A 111 8.43 -8.19 -11.27
CA THR A 111 9.45 -8.25 -10.20
C THR A 111 10.59 -7.26 -10.42
N SER A 112 11.10 -7.12 -11.64
CA SER A 112 12.19 -6.19 -11.95
C SER A 112 11.82 -4.73 -11.74
N ILE A 113 10.60 -4.33 -12.06
CA ILE A 113 10.07 -2.98 -11.81
C ILE A 113 9.84 -2.81 -10.31
N TYR A 114 9.21 -3.79 -9.67
CA TYR A 114 8.96 -3.78 -8.23
C TYR A 114 10.24 -3.56 -7.41
N GLU A 115 11.29 -4.36 -7.67
CA GLU A 115 12.57 -4.23 -6.98
C GLU A 115 13.26 -2.89 -7.25
N HIS A 116 13.22 -2.40 -8.49
CA HIS A 116 13.77 -1.11 -8.86
C HIS A 116 13.07 0.02 -8.10
N ASP A 117 11.75 0.06 -8.18
CA ASP A 117 10.93 1.13 -7.59
C ASP A 117 11.06 1.15 -6.06
N VAL A 118 11.02 -0.02 -5.40
CA VAL A 118 11.19 -0.11 -3.95
C VAL A 118 12.55 0.43 -3.51
N ARG A 119 13.64 0.03 -4.20
CA ARG A 119 14.99 0.48 -3.85
C ARG A 119 15.17 1.97 -4.06
N LEU A 120 14.63 2.50 -5.16
CA LEU A 120 14.69 3.93 -5.45
C LEU A 120 13.87 4.75 -4.45
N LEU A 121 12.66 4.30 -4.10
CA LEU A 121 11.84 4.94 -3.08
C LEU A 121 12.52 4.92 -1.71
N ARG A 122 13.18 3.82 -1.32
CA ARG A 122 13.96 3.75 -0.08
C ARG A 122 15.12 4.74 -0.05
N GLN A 123 15.77 4.96 -1.18
CA GLN A 123 16.86 5.92 -1.30
C GLN A 123 16.36 7.38 -1.25
N GLU A 124 15.31 7.69 -2.01
CA GLU A 124 14.84 9.05 -2.23
C GLU A 124 13.85 9.53 -1.15
N CYS A 125 13.11 8.61 -0.54
CA CYS A 125 12.04 8.88 0.42
C CYS A 125 12.12 7.90 1.61
N PRO A 126 13.19 7.91 2.42
CA PRO A 126 13.44 6.90 3.45
C PRO A 126 12.38 6.86 4.57
N ASP A 127 11.69 7.97 4.79
CA ASP A 127 10.67 8.12 5.86
C ASP A 127 9.28 7.62 5.43
N ILE A 128 9.10 7.28 4.15
CA ILE A 128 7.81 6.78 3.63
C ILE A 128 7.71 5.27 3.85
N SER A 129 6.59 4.83 4.42
CA SER A 129 6.31 3.41 4.56
C SER A 129 5.99 2.76 3.20
N LEU A 130 6.55 1.59 2.95
CA LEU A 130 6.26 0.78 1.77
C LEU A 130 5.63 -0.54 2.18
N ILE A 131 4.43 -0.83 1.68
CA ILE A 131 3.72 -2.07 1.97
C ILE A 131 3.42 -2.84 0.69
N THR A 132 3.55 -4.17 0.73
CA THR A 132 3.21 -5.02 -0.42
C THR A 132 1.73 -5.34 -0.48
N CYS A 133 1.23 -5.69 -1.67
CA CYS A 133 -0.12 -6.23 -1.87
C CYS A 133 -0.12 -7.65 -2.47
N HIS A 134 1.02 -8.35 -2.44
CA HIS A 134 1.21 -9.60 -3.16
C HIS A 134 0.95 -10.80 -2.24
N ASP A 135 -0.29 -11.30 -2.22
CA ASP A 135 -0.63 -12.52 -1.50
C ASP A 135 0.15 -13.73 -2.05
N GLU A 136 0.17 -13.88 -3.38
CA GLU A 136 0.75 -15.03 -4.06
C GLU A 136 2.28 -15.12 -3.99
N THR A 137 2.96 -14.01 -3.71
CA THR A 137 4.43 -13.95 -3.59
C THR A 137 4.86 -13.16 -2.36
N LEU A 138 4.09 -13.27 -1.28
CA LEU A 138 4.22 -12.43 -0.09
C LEU A 138 5.64 -12.39 0.46
N CYS A 139 6.21 -13.55 0.77
CA CYS A 139 7.56 -13.63 1.36
C CYS A 139 8.63 -13.04 0.45
N VAL A 140 8.55 -13.32 -0.84
CA VAL A 140 9.50 -12.76 -1.84
C VAL A 140 9.36 -11.24 -1.91
N SER A 141 8.15 -10.72 -1.81
CA SER A 141 7.90 -9.28 -1.89
C SER A 141 8.46 -8.50 -0.70
N TRP A 142 8.75 -9.14 0.43
CA TRP A 142 9.37 -8.49 1.59
C TRP A 142 10.89 -8.32 1.49
N PHE A 143 11.59 -9.13 0.70
CA PHE A 143 13.05 -9.09 0.59
C PHE A 143 13.64 -7.72 0.19
N PRO A 144 13.00 -6.89 -0.67
CA PRO A 144 13.53 -5.57 -0.97
C PRO A 144 13.45 -4.56 0.18
N GLY A 145 12.93 -4.94 1.34
CA GLY A 145 12.86 -4.07 2.52
C GLY A 145 11.51 -3.39 2.72
N MET A 146 10.42 -4.12 2.51
CA MET A 146 9.07 -3.61 2.78
C MET A 146 8.77 -3.56 4.28
N ASP A 147 8.02 -2.54 4.71
CA ASP A 147 7.64 -2.36 6.13
C ASP A 147 6.48 -3.26 6.55
N GLY A 148 5.63 -3.66 5.60
CA GLY A 148 4.46 -4.46 5.90
C GLY A 148 3.75 -4.99 4.66
N ALA A 149 2.49 -5.37 4.85
CA ALA A 149 1.63 -5.86 3.79
C ALA A 149 0.18 -5.43 4.03
N LEU A 150 -0.53 -5.08 2.96
CA LEU A 150 -1.99 -4.93 2.95
C LEU A 150 -2.54 -5.92 1.93
N ILE A 151 -2.92 -7.11 2.41
CA ILE A 151 -3.16 -8.31 1.63
C ILE A 151 -4.45 -9.02 2.07
N GLY A 152 -5.02 -9.83 1.19
CA GLY A 152 -6.23 -10.59 1.47
C GLY A 152 -6.06 -11.62 2.59
N PHE A 153 -4.91 -12.28 2.66
CA PHE A 153 -4.61 -13.28 3.70
C PHE A 153 -4.63 -12.72 5.12
N ALA A 154 -4.27 -11.46 5.30
CA ALA A 154 -4.21 -10.86 6.64
C ALA A 154 -5.57 -10.88 7.35
N GLY A 155 -6.67 -10.80 6.61
CA GLY A 155 -8.02 -10.93 7.17
C GLY A 155 -8.44 -12.36 7.52
N CYS A 156 -7.73 -13.37 7.01
CA CYS A 156 -8.10 -14.78 7.16
C CYS A 156 -7.18 -15.53 8.14
N VAL A 157 -5.87 -15.27 8.06
CA VAL A 157 -4.84 -16.05 8.78
C VAL A 157 -3.74 -15.14 9.36
N PRO A 158 -4.08 -14.08 10.12
CA PRO A 158 -3.10 -13.16 10.67
C PRO A 158 -2.08 -13.86 11.58
N GLU A 159 -2.48 -14.94 12.25
CA GLU A 159 -1.62 -15.77 13.10
C GLU A 159 -0.49 -16.47 12.35
N ILE A 160 -0.57 -16.56 11.03
CA ILE A 160 0.51 -17.08 10.16
C ILE A 160 1.30 -15.93 9.56
N ILE A 161 0.62 -14.87 9.12
CA ILE A 161 1.25 -13.74 8.42
C ILE A 161 2.10 -12.88 9.35
N CYS A 162 1.61 -12.57 10.55
CA CYS A 162 2.34 -11.72 11.49
C CYS A 162 3.68 -12.33 11.96
N PRO A 163 3.75 -13.62 12.38
CA PRO A 163 5.03 -14.24 12.69
C PRO A 163 5.97 -14.36 11.49
N ALA A 164 5.45 -14.63 10.30
CA ALA A 164 6.26 -14.65 9.08
C ALA A 164 6.88 -13.27 8.83
N ARG A 165 6.08 -12.18 8.94
CA ARG A 165 6.58 -10.81 8.78
C ARG A 165 7.70 -10.49 9.77
N GLU A 166 7.60 -10.95 11.03
CA GLU A 166 8.63 -10.72 12.05
C GLU A 166 9.99 -11.29 11.63
N VAL A 167 9.99 -12.48 11.02
CA VAL A 167 11.23 -13.12 10.52
C VAL A 167 11.89 -12.26 9.42
N PHE A 168 11.10 -11.75 8.47
CA PHE A 168 11.62 -10.90 7.39
C PHE A 168 11.99 -9.48 7.84
N ALA A 169 11.36 -8.97 8.91
CA ALA A 169 11.66 -7.66 9.47
C ALA A 169 12.97 -7.64 10.28
N ASN A 170 13.37 -8.78 10.82
CA ASN A 170 14.50 -8.91 11.73
C ASN A 170 15.52 -9.95 11.25
N PRO A 171 16.14 -9.76 10.06
CA PRO A 171 17.04 -10.75 9.46
C PRO A 171 18.26 -11.07 10.33
N ASP A 172 18.65 -10.15 11.21
CA ASP A 172 19.78 -10.35 12.15
C ASP A 172 19.44 -11.31 13.29
N LYS A 173 18.15 -11.54 13.55
CA LYS A 173 17.66 -12.43 14.62
C LYS A 173 17.21 -13.79 14.11
N HIS A 174 17.02 -13.93 12.82
CA HIS A 174 16.43 -15.10 12.18
C HIS A 174 17.31 -15.64 11.06
N THR A 175 17.19 -16.91 10.79
CA THR A 175 17.93 -17.60 9.73
C THR A 175 17.18 -17.60 8.41
N LEU A 176 17.92 -17.74 7.31
CA LEU A 176 17.30 -17.97 5.99
C LEU A 176 16.40 -19.22 5.99
N LYS A 177 16.76 -20.25 6.78
CA LYS A 177 15.94 -21.47 6.89
C LYS A 177 14.58 -21.19 7.52
N GLU A 178 14.53 -20.37 8.57
CA GLU A 178 13.24 -19.94 9.16
C GLU A 178 12.39 -19.16 8.16
N ALA A 179 13.01 -18.26 7.39
CA ALA A 179 12.30 -17.53 6.34
C ALA A 179 11.73 -18.46 5.26
N GLN A 180 12.51 -19.49 4.85
CA GLN A 180 12.03 -20.51 3.91
C GLN A 180 10.86 -21.33 4.49
N ASP A 181 10.95 -21.75 5.75
CA ASP A 181 9.89 -22.53 6.40
C ASP A 181 8.58 -21.74 6.49
N TRP A 182 8.64 -20.42 6.75
CA TRP A 182 7.45 -19.57 6.70
C TRP A 182 6.94 -19.38 5.27
N SER A 183 7.81 -19.24 4.29
CA SER A 183 7.44 -19.14 2.88
C SER A 183 6.69 -20.41 2.43
N ASP A 184 7.18 -21.60 2.81
CA ASP A 184 6.53 -22.87 2.48
C ASP A 184 5.14 -22.99 3.10
N ARG A 185 4.96 -22.55 4.36
CA ARG A 185 3.64 -22.54 5.01
C ARG A 185 2.65 -21.63 4.29
N ILE A 186 3.08 -20.40 3.93
CA ILE A 186 2.24 -19.43 3.22
C ILE A 186 1.92 -19.90 1.81
N TYR A 187 2.87 -20.58 1.14
CA TYR A 187 2.67 -21.14 -0.20
C TYR A 187 1.45 -22.06 -0.29
N HIS A 188 1.23 -22.92 0.69
CA HIS A 188 0.06 -23.82 0.69
C HIS A 188 -1.27 -23.05 0.75
N ILE A 189 -1.31 -21.94 1.48
CA ILE A 189 -2.50 -21.08 1.55
C ILE A 189 -2.70 -20.39 0.19
N SER A 190 -1.61 -19.86 -0.37
CA SER A 190 -1.62 -19.22 -1.68
C SER A 190 -2.17 -20.14 -2.77
N GLN A 191 -1.69 -21.40 -2.81
CA GLN A 191 -2.15 -22.39 -3.80
C GLN A 191 -3.61 -22.84 -3.59
N ALA A 192 -4.18 -22.65 -2.41
CA ALA A 192 -5.58 -22.96 -2.17
C ALA A 192 -6.55 -21.85 -2.64
N ILE A 193 -6.03 -20.63 -2.85
CA ILE A 193 -6.84 -19.44 -3.15
C ILE A 193 -6.63 -18.99 -4.60
N TYR A 194 -5.39 -19.07 -5.13
CA TYR A 194 -4.98 -18.66 -6.47
C TYR A 194 -4.59 -19.85 -7.36
#